data_1771536b62a80691ae7576b714693d1e
#
_entry.id   1771536b62a80691ae7576b714693d1e
#
_cell.length_a   1.000
_cell.length_b   1.000
_cell.length_c   1.000
_cell.angle_alpha   90.00
_cell.angle_beta   90.00
_cell.angle_gamma   90.00
#
_symmetry.space_group_name_H-M   'P 1'
#
loop_
_entity.id
_entity.type
_entity.pdbx_description
1 polymer ?
#
loop_
_entity_poly.entity_id
_entity_poly.type
_entity_poly.pdbx_seq_one_letter_code
_entity_poly.pdbx_strand_id
1 'polypeptide(L)'
;NFWKYAAQFGWNVPKNVGITGTPLAGNMTLDANGLGYEAVGIPITPYDDDGTWDPYGTAVITVKDSNGQVLQTTNVVAPVSTEMMCSNCHGTTNPQLDILQKHDAFNGTTLAADQAKGVVHVCGECHQANALGMPGKPGIPSLSLAMHDFHKDKMGITPESANTSPDCYNCHPGQKTQCLRGVMARAGKSCHDCHGDMYAMAESLQNGRQPWVEEPKCGTCHDAGHAENDNTLYRNSVLQNGPTSDMNNRIYCEACHNGPHSIWTTSNPADAAIPQQYQGDNYW
;
A
#
# COMPACT_ATOMS: atom_id res chain seq x y z
N ASN A 1 16.08 -7.44 -4.50
CA ASN A 1 16.76 -8.76 -4.28
C ASN A 1 15.78 -9.89 -3.88
N PHE A 2 14.49 -9.69 -4.03
CA PHE A 2 13.44 -10.64 -3.65
C PHE A 2 13.74 -12.08 -4.11
N TRP A 3 14.11 -12.28 -5.36
CA TRP A 3 14.41 -13.58 -5.95
C TRP A 3 15.57 -14.33 -5.27
N LYS A 4 16.47 -13.64 -4.60
CA LYS A 4 17.59 -14.28 -3.86
C LYS A 4 17.10 -15.07 -2.65
N TYR A 5 16.00 -14.63 -2.07
CA TYR A 5 15.42 -15.20 -0.86
C TYR A 5 14.18 -16.06 -1.14
N ALA A 6 13.56 -15.88 -2.29
CA ALA A 6 12.30 -16.54 -2.66
C ALA A 6 12.39 -18.08 -2.56
N ALA A 7 13.53 -18.67 -2.96
CA ALA A 7 13.75 -20.10 -2.86
C ALA A 7 13.74 -20.65 -1.42
N GLN A 8 14.07 -19.83 -0.42
CA GLN A 8 14.00 -20.22 1.00
C GLN A 8 12.55 -20.45 1.46
N PHE A 9 11.60 -19.86 0.73
CA PHE A 9 10.16 -20.00 0.94
C PHE A 9 9.52 -20.97 -0.05
N GLY A 10 10.32 -21.74 -0.81
CA GLY A 10 9.82 -22.69 -1.80
C GLY A 10 9.38 -22.06 -3.13
N TRP A 11 9.61 -20.79 -3.35
CA TRP A 11 9.24 -20.11 -4.59
C TRP A 11 10.39 -20.12 -5.60
N ASN A 12 10.14 -20.66 -6.77
CA ASN A 12 11.10 -20.64 -7.86
C ASN A 12 10.73 -19.49 -8.82
N VAL A 13 11.21 -18.31 -8.52
CA VAL A 13 10.99 -17.11 -9.34
C VAL A 13 12.26 -16.69 -10.06
N PRO A 14 12.19 -16.27 -11.32
CA PRO A 14 13.34 -15.71 -12.03
C PRO A 14 13.81 -14.41 -11.40
N LYS A 15 15.04 -14.02 -11.72
CA LYS A 15 15.56 -12.70 -11.33
C LYS A 15 14.65 -11.59 -11.83
N ASN A 16 14.36 -10.61 -10.98
CA ASN A 16 13.52 -9.44 -11.27
C ASN A 16 12.06 -9.76 -11.59
N VAL A 17 11.54 -10.88 -11.13
CA VAL A 17 10.14 -11.29 -11.33
C VAL A 17 9.51 -11.61 -9.98
N GLY A 18 8.28 -11.15 -9.78
CA GLY A 18 7.47 -11.41 -8.58
C GLY A 18 6.82 -12.80 -8.60
N ILE A 19 6.20 -13.15 -7.49
CA ILE A 19 5.52 -14.44 -7.31
C ILE A 19 4.33 -14.64 -8.25
N THR A 20 3.74 -13.55 -8.73
CA THR A 20 2.63 -13.57 -9.70
C THR A 20 3.10 -13.45 -11.15
N GLY A 21 4.42 -13.43 -11.37
CA GLY A 21 5.00 -13.30 -12.71
C GLY A 21 5.21 -11.86 -13.17
N THR A 22 4.89 -10.87 -12.35
CA THR A 22 5.11 -9.46 -12.69
C THR A 22 6.59 -9.11 -12.63
N PRO A 23 7.20 -8.59 -13.71
CA PRO A 23 8.60 -8.19 -13.71
C PRO A 23 8.79 -6.79 -13.08
N LEU A 24 10.03 -6.45 -12.70
CA LEU A 24 10.39 -5.10 -12.24
C LEU A 24 10.27 -4.03 -13.33
N ALA A 25 10.26 -4.42 -14.59
CA ALA A 25 10.09 -3.50 -15.71
C ALA A 25 8.99 -4.01 -16.64
N GLY A 26 8.10 -3.13 -17.03
CA GLY A 26 6.96 -3.49 -17.87
C GLY A 26 6.03 -2.30 -18.11
N ASN A 27 4.91 -2.55 -18.74
CA ASN A 27 3.86 -1.55 -18.92
C ASN A 27 2.90 -1.58 -17.73
N MET A 28 2.49 -0.40 -17.30
CA MET A 28 1.37 -0.25 -16.38
C MET A 28 0.05 -0.46 -17.14
N THR A 29 -0.96 -0.94 -16.45
CA THR A 29 -2.32 -1.12 -16.98
C THR A 29 -3.23 -0.03 -16.43
N LEU A 30 -4.28 0.33 -17.16
CA LEU A 30 -5.29 1.25 -16.67
C LEU A 30 -5.99 0.61 -15.47
N ASP A 31 -6.18 1.37 -14.39
CA ASP A 31 -6.89 0.93 -13.21
C ASP A 31 -8.37 0.65 -13.52
N ALA A 32 -9.08 0.02 -12.58
CA ALA A 32 -10.48 -0.34 -12.74
C ALA A 32 -11.41 0.89 -12.91
N ASN A 33 -10.99 2.07 -12.44
CA ASN A 33 -11.76 3.30 -12.52
C ASN A 33 -11.46 4.08 -13.81
N GLY A 34 -10.42 3.70 -14.56
CA GLY A 34 -9.99 4.38 -15.77
C GLY A 34 -9.34 5.74 -15.53
N LEU A 35 -8.91 6.04 -14.31
CA LEU A 35 -8.37 7.33 -13.91
C LEU A 35 -6.84 7.33 -13.72
N GLY A 36 -6.23 6.17 -13.63
CA GLY A 36 -4.80 6.02 -13.41
C GLY A 36 -4.23 4.77 -14.05
N TYR A 37 -2.92 4.63 -13.98
CA TYR A 37 -2.21 3.43 -14.41
C TYR A 37 -1.57 2.77 -13.21
N GLU A 38 -1.69 1.46 -13.14
CA GLU A 38 -1.15 0.65 -12.05
C GLU A 38 -0.27 -0.49 -12.54
N ALA A 39 0.62 -0.94 -11.68
CA ALA A 39 1.35 -2.18 -11.82
C ALA A 39 1.29 -2.94 -10.49
N VAL A 40 0.70 -4.13 -10.48
CA VAL A 40 0.52 -4.94 -9.29
C VAL A 40 1.49 -6.13 -9.26
N GLY A 41 1.83 -6.61 -8.08
CA GLY A 41 2.69 -7.77 -7.91
C GLY A 41 4.17 -7.52 -8.18
N ILE A 42 4.62 -6.26 -8.21
CA ILE A 42 6.05 -5.93 -8.37
C ILE A 42 6.82 -6.36 -7.12
N PRO A 43 7.91 -7.14 -7.25
CA PRO A 43 8.67 -7.66 -6.12
C PRO A 43 9.67 -6.62 -5.61
N ILE A 44 9.23 -5.66 -4.82
CA ILE A 44 10.11 -4.69 -4.15
C ILE A 44 10.38 -5.10 -2.70
N THR A 45 11.62 -4.82 -2.26
CA THR A 45 12.06 -5.06 -0.88
C THR A 45 12.81 -3.82 -0.38
N PRO A 46 12.91 -3.61 0.94
CA PRO A 46 13.65 -2.48 1.50
C PRO A 46 15.17 -2.72 1.52
N TYR A 47 15.67 -3.56 0.64
CA TYR A 47 17.11 -3.85 0.51
C TYR A 47 17.51 -3.88 -0.95
N ASP A 48 18.59 -3.23 -1.27
CA ASP A 48 19.24 -3.30 -2.57
C ASP A 48 19.83 -4.69 -2.84
N ASP A 49 20.28 -4.91 -4.06
CA ASP A 49 20.87 -6.19 -4.48
C ASP A 49 22.15 -6.55 -3.73
N ASP A 50 22.88 -5.59 -3.20
CA ASP A 50 24.05 -5.77 -2.36
C ASP A 50 23.72 -6.01 -0.87
N GLY A 51 22.44 -5.86 -0.48
CA GLY A 51 21.96 -6.02 0.87
C GLY A 51 21.92 -4.71 1.68
N THR A 52 22.26 -3.58 1.06
CA THR A 52 22.12 -2.27 1.70
C THR A 52 20.65 -1.98 1.98
N TRP A 53 20.34 -1.47 3.17
CA TRP A 53 18.99 -1.09 3.53
C TRP A 53 18.60 0.21 2.83
N ASP A 54 17.64 0.13 1.93
CA ASP A 54 17.02 1.25 1.24
C ASP A 54 15.49 1.10 1.26
N PRO A 55 14.80 1.72 2.23
CA PRO A 55 13.35 1.68 2.32
C PRO A 55 12.64 2.61 1.33
N TYR A 56 13.38 3.37 0.53
CA TYR A 56 12.85 4.35 -0.41
C TYR A 56 13.32 4.07 -1.84
N GLY A 57 13.18 2.81 -2.27
CA GLY A 57 13.54 2.39 -3.62
C GLY A 57 12.89 3.26 -4.70
N THR A 58 13.64 3.58 -5.76
CA THR A 58 13.20 4.47 -6.83
C THR A 58 12.72 3.70 -8.04
N ALA A 59 11.51 4.02 -8.50
CA ALA A 59 10.95 3.55 -9.76
C ALA A 59 11.07 4.63 -10.85
N VAL A 60 11.40 4.22 -12.08
CA VAL A 60 11.45 5.11 -13.25
C VAL A 60 10.16 4.96 -14.03
N ILE A 61 9.36 6.02 -14.07
CA ILE A 61 8.09 6.06 -14.81
C ILE A 61 8.30 6.79 -16.13
N THR A 62 7.93 6.14 -17.23
CA THR A 62 8.02 6.73 -18.58
C THR A 62 6.64 6.80 -19.21
N VAL A 63 6.22 8.00 -19.57
CA VAL A 63 4.98 8.26 -20.31
C VAL A 63 5.29 8.32 -21.80
N LYS A 64 4.52 7.58 -22.58
CA LYS A 64 4.66 7.52 -24.05
C LYS A 64 3.33 7.87 -24.71
N ASP A 65 3.41 8.45 -25.91
CA ASP A 65 2.23 8.63 -26.78
C ASP A 65 1.80 7.29 -27.43
N SER A 66 0.71 7.33 -28.20
CA SER A 66 0.19 6.16 -28.94
C SER A 66 1.15 5.60 -29.98
N ASN A 67 2.17 6.37 -30.40
CA ASN A 67 3.20 5.94 -31.34
C ASN A 67 4.43 5.37 -30.63
N GLY A 68 4.43 5.36 -29.30
CA GLY A 68 5.55 4.90 -28.49
C GLY A 68 6.65 5.95 -28.25
N GLN A 69 6.43 7.22 -28.70
CA GLN A 69 7.36 8.30 -28.42
C GLN A 69 7.29 8.69 -26.94
N VAL A 70 8.47 8.81 -26.32
CA VAL A 70 8.57 9.25 -24.92
C VAL A 70 8.17 10.72 -24.81
N LEU A 71 7.14 10.99 -24.02
CA LEU A 71 6.67 12.33 -23.69
C LEU A 71 7.36 12.86 -22.44
N GLN A 72 7.52 11.99 -21.41
CA GLN A 72 8.11 12.35 -20.14
C GLN A 72 8.71 11.12 -19.46
N THR A 73 9.75 11.34 -18.69
CA THR A 73 10.30 10.36 -17.74
C THR A 73 10.50 11.03 -16.40
N THR A 74 10.08 10.37 -15.33
CA THR A 74 10.26 10.84 -13.95
C THR A 74 10.65 9.70 -13.04
N ASN A 75 11.31 10.02 -11.93
CA ASN A 75 11.60 9.10 -10.86
C ASN A 75 10.59 9.32 -9.73
N VAL A 76 10.09 8.22 -9.21
CA VAL A 76 9.18 8.22 -8.05
C VAL A 76 9.68 7.24 -7.01
N VAL A 77 9.43 7.54 -5.75
CA VAL A 77 9.79 6.64 -4.67
C VAL A 77 8.67 5.64 -4.43
N ALA A 78 9.03 4.37 -4.35
CA ALA A 78 8.14 3.28 -3.94
C ALA A 78 8.57 2.83 -2.52
N PRO A 79 7.99 3.40 -1.46
CA PRO A 79 8.45 3.14 -0.11
C PRO A 79 8.15 1.70 0.31
N VAL A 80 9.16 1.04 0.89
CA VAL A 80 9.07 -0.31 1.43
C VAL A 80 9.73 -0.35 2.80
N SER A 81 9.11 -1.02 3.78
CA SER A 81 9.63 -1.06 5.13
C SER A 81 9.70 -2.47 5.69
N THR A 82 10.66 -2.69 6.59
CA THR A 82 10.79 -3.92 7.40
C THR A 82 10.04 -3.83 8.72
N GLU A 83 9.29 -2.77 8.97
CA GLU A 83 8.64 -2.53 10.28
C GLU A 83 7.36 -3.35 10.50
N MET A 84 6.87 -4.06 9.49
CA MET A 84 5.74 -4.98 9.66
C MET A 84 6.20 -6.19 10.46
N MET A 85 5.96 -6.17 11.76
CA MET A 85 6.56 -7.11 12.69
C MET A 85 5.51 -7.99 13.39
N CYS A 86 5.03 -9.00 12.68
CA CYS A 86 4.15 -10.05 13.26
C CYS A 86 4.77 -10.69 14.50
N SER A 87 6.10 -10.72 14.58
CA SER A 87 6.88 -11.23 15.72
C SER A 87 6.63 -10.51 17.04
N ASN A 88 6.07 -9.31 17.04
CA ASN A 88 5.70 -8.60 18.27
C ASN A 88 4.68 -9.40 19.09
N CYS A 89 3.79 -10.18 18.44
CA CYS A 89 2.75 -10.98 19.08
C CYS A 89 2.91 -12.47 18.80
N HIS A 90 3.46 -12.86 17.64
CA HIS A 90 3.60 -14.25 17.21
C HIS A 90 4.95 -14.89 17.58
N GLY A 91 5.70 -14.25 18.50
CA GLY A 91 6.98 -14.73 18.98
C GLY A 91 8.14 -14.44 18.02
N THR A 92 9.35 -14.38 18.58
CA THR A 92 10.55 -13.93 17.86
C THR A 92 11.31 -15.05 17.16
N THR A 93 11.12 -16.31 17.56
CA THR A 93 11.91 -17.44 17.04
C THR A 93 11.42 -17.91 15.68
N ASN A 94 10.11 -18.10 15.54
CA ASN A 94 9.49 -18.51 14.29
C ASN A 94 8.05 -17.99 14.21
N PRO A 95 7.86 -16.68 13.99
CA PRO A 95 6.52 -16.08 13.95
C PRO A 95 5.66 -16.66 12.83
N GLN A 96 6.26 -17.04 11.71
CA GLN A 96 5.53 -17.64 10.60
C GLN A 96 4.87 -18.96 11.01
N LEU A 97 5.60 -19.86 11.66
CA LEU A 97 5.05 -21.14 12.10
C LEU A 97 3.92 -20.94 13.12
N ASP A 98 4.09 -20.01 14.07
CA ASP A 98 3.05 -19.69 15.04
C ASP A 98 1.77 -19.19 14.36
N ILE A 99 1.91 -18.30 13.35
CA ILE A 99 0.76 -17.81 12.55
C ILE A 99 0.05 -18.97 11.85
N LEU A 100 0.80 -19.86 11.19
CA LEU A 100 0.21 -20.99 10.46
C LEU A 100 -0.50 -21.97 11.42
N GLN A 101 0.09 -22.27 12.58
CA GLN A 101 -0.53 -23.12 13.58
C GLN A 101 -1.84 -22.52 14.12
N LYS A 102 -1.85 -21.22 14.39
CA LYS A 102 -3.07 -20.50 14.82
C LYS A 102 -4.12 -20.49 13.72
N HIS A 103 -3.70 -20.25 12.47
CA HIS A 103 -4.58 -20.28 11.31
C HIS A 103 -5.23 -21.67 11.15
N ASP A 104 -4.43 -22.74 11.25
CA ASP A 104 -4.92 -24.12 11.16
C ASP A 104 -5.93 -24.43 12.27
N ALA A 105 -5.61 -24.02 13.50
CA ALA A 105 -6.48 -24.26 14.65
C ALA A 105 -7.83 -23.52 14.52
N PHE A 106 -7.84 -22.34 13.93
CA PHE A 106 -9.05 -21.53 13.76
C PHE A 106 -9.90 -21.93 12.56
N ASN A 107 -9.24 -22.30 11.46
CA ASN A 107 -9.91 -22.47 10.16
C ASN A 107 -9.91 -23.93 9.68
N GLY A 108 -9.35 -24.89 10.45
CA GLY A 108 -9.29 -26.29 10.09
C GLY A 108 -8.44 -26.57 8.85
N THR A 109 -7.41 -25.76 8.60
CA THR A 109 -6.46 -25.91 7.50
C THR A 109 -5.25 -26.77 7.93
N THR A 110 -4.30 -26.99 7.02
CA THR A 110 -3.10 -27.84 7.25
C THR A 110 -1.80 -27.09 6.89
N LEU A 111 -1.82 -25.76 6.90
CA LEU A 111 -0.72 -24.94 6.40
C LEU A 111 0.61 -25.17 7.13
N ALA A 112 0.57 -25.33 8.45
CA ALA A 112 1.76 -25.63 9.25
C ALA A 112 2.34 -27.02 8.93
N ALA A 113 1.48 -28.01 8.73
CA ALA A 113 1.89 -29.36 8.34
C ALA A 113 2.45 -29.40 6.91
N ASP A 114 1.90 -28.61 6.03
CA ASP A 114 2.37 -28.50 4.63
C ASP A 114 3.73 -27.80 4.58
N GLN A 115 3.92 -26.72 5.35
CA GLN A 115 5.23 -26.07 5.47
C GLN A 115 6.29 -27.05 6.01
N ALA A 116 5.95 -27.90 6.98
CA ALA A 116 6.88 -28.92 7.50
C ALA A 116 7.30 -29.95 6.44
N LYS A 117 6.52 -30.12 5.37
CA LYS A 117 6.83 -30.96 4.20
C LYS A 117 7.51 -30.18 3.06
N GLY A 118 7.81 -28.89 3.27
CA GLY A 118 8.40 -28.03 2.25
C GLY A 118 7.39 -27.42 1.27
N VAL A 119 6.09 -27.55 1.54
CA VAL A 119 5.04 -26.89 0.73
C VAL A 119 4.69 -25.55 1.37
N VAL A 120 5.02 -24.46 0.68
CA VAL A 120 4.75 -23.10 1.15
C VAL A 120 3.54 -22.53 0.42
N HIS A 121 2.59 -22.02 1.19
CA HIS A 121 1.43 -21.34 0.66
C HIS A 121 1.58 -19.82 0.80
N VAL A 122 1.24 -19.08 -0.26
CA VAL A 122 1.08 -17.63 -0.22
C VAL A 122 -0.33 -17.31 0.24
N CYS A 123 -0.50 -16.40 1.19
CA CYS A 123 -1.82 -16.01 1.71
C CYS A 123 -2.79 -15.62 0.58
N GLY A 124 -2.28 -14.93 -0.45
CA GLY A 124 -3.03 -14.50 -1.63
C GLY A 124 -3.59 -15.63 -2.50
N GLU A 125 -3.12 -16.87 -2.36
CA GLU A 125 -3.71 -18.03 -3.05
C GLU A 125 -5.15 -18.31 -2.60
N CYS A 126 -5.47 -17.95 -1.37
CA CYS A 126 -6.79 -18.11 -0.79
C CYS A 126 -7.48 -16.78 -0.50
N HIS A 127 -6.74 -15.80 0.01
CA HIS A 127 -7.23 -14.47 0.35
C HIS A 127 -6.89 -13.49 -0.78
N GLN A 128 -7.88 -12.83 -1.37
CA GLN A 128 -7.62 -11.80 -2.37
C GLN A 128 -6.60 -10.78 -1.85
N ALA A 129 -5.55 -10.51 -2.64
CA ALA A 129 -4.51 -9.55 -2.31
C ALA A 129 -4.24 -8.66 -3.53
N ASN A 130 -4.88 -7.49 -3.59
CA ASN A 130 -4.82 -6.60 -4.75
C ASN A 130 -3.39 -6.13 -5.04
N ALA A 131 -2.61 -5.80 -3.99
CA ALA A 131 -1.21 -5.41 -4.14
C ALA A 131 -0.33 -6.47 -4.83
N LEU A 132 -0.69 -7.75 -4.70
CA LEU A 132 0.00 -8.86 -5.35
C LEU A 132 -0.66 -9.25 -6.69
N GLY A 133 -1.80 -8.66 -7.05
CA GLY A 133 -2.58 -9.08 -8.20
C GLY A 133 -3.18 -10.48 -8.04
N MET A 134 -3.40 -10.96 -6.83
CA MET A 134 -3.90 -12.32 -6.55
C MET A 134 -5.41 -12.27 -6.24
N PRO A 135 -6.24 -13.00 -7.00
CA PRO A 135 -7.70 -12.91 -6.86
C PRO A 135 -8.25 -13.66 -5.63
N GLY A 136 -7.46 -14.51 -4.99
CA GLY A 136 -7.92 -15.37 -3.91
C GLY A 136 -8.92 -16.45 -4.36
N LYS A 137 -9.66 -17.01 -3.42
CA LYS A 137 -10.70 -18.02 -3.67
C LYS A 137 -12.09 -17.48 -3.35
N PRO A 138 -13.11 -17.84 -4.12
CA PRO A 138 -14.49 -17.44 -3.83
C PRO A 138 -14.92 -17.87 -2.42
N GLY A 139 -15.60 -16.97 -1.70
CA GLY A 139 -16.09 -17.21 -0.35
C GLY A 139 -15.04 -17.08 0.76
N ILE A 140 -13.77 -16.85 0.42
CA ILE A 140 -12.74 -16.52 1.40
C ILE A 140 -12.59 -14.99 1.47
N PRO A 141 -12.56 -14.38 2.67
CA PRO A 141 -12.39 -12.93 2.79
C PRO A 141 -11.05 -12.47 2.20
N SER A 142 -10.98 -11.23 1.72
CA SER A 142 -9.72 -10.64 1.28
C SER A 142 -8.68 -10.67 2.41
N LEU A 143 -7.41 -10.66 2.07
CA LEU A 143 -6.33 -10.67 3.07
C LEU A 143 -6.47 -9.50 4.04
N SER A 144 -6.77 -8.31 3.52
CA SER A 144 -6.99 -7.12 4.35
C SER A 144 -8.15 -7.32 5.33
N LEU A 145 -9.30 -7.81 4.87
CA LEU A 145 -10.44 -8.10 5.73
C LEU A 145 -10.10 -9.16 6.78
N ALA A 146 -9.52 -10.27 6.37
CA ALA A 146 -9.14 -11.35 7.29
C ALA A 146 -8.20 -10.87 8.41
N MET A 147 -7.23 -10.01 8.07
CA MET A 147 -6.29 -9.47 9.05
C MET A 147 -6.95 -8.49 10.02
N HIS A 148 -7.69 -7.51 9.53
CA HIS A 148 -8.29 -6.49 10.40
C HIS A 148 -9.44 -7.04 11.23
N ASP A 149 -10.33 -7.80 10.61
CA ASP A 149 -11.51 -8.36 11.30
C ASP A 149 -11.11 -9.34 12.42
N PHE A 150 -10.15 -10.23 12.17
CA PHE A 150 -9.67 -11.16 13.17
C PHE A 150 -8.95 -10.48 14.32
N HIS A 151 -8.08 -9.51 14.04
CA HIS A 151 -7.21 -8.92 15.05
C HIS A 151 -7.87 -7.81 15.87
N LYS A 152 -8.95 -7.18 15.38
CA LYS A 152 -9.65 -6.11 16.12
C LYS A 152 -10.03 -6.52 17.54
N ASP A 153 -10.48 -7.79 17.72
CA ASP A 153 -10.89 -8.32 19.00
C ASP A 153 -9.75 -8.99 19.79
N LYS A 154 -8.60 -9.21 19.17
CA LYS A 154 -7.47 -9.94 19.79
C LYS A 154 -6.40 -9.03 20.37
N MET A 155 -6.33 -7.79 19.90
CA MET A 155 -5.30 -6.84 20.33
C MET A 155 -5.69 -6.04 21.58
N GLY A 156 -6.85 -6.31 22.20
CA GLY A 156 -7.36 -5.54 23.33
C GLY A 156 -7.69 -4.10 22.98
N ILE A 157 -7.83 -3.79 21.70
CA ILE A 157 -8.23 -2.48 21.21
C ILE A 157 -9.72 -2.34 21.46
N THR A 158 -10.11 -1.36 22.27
CA THR A 158 -11.53 -0.96 22.38
C THR A 158 -11.80 0.22 21.46
N PRO A 159 -13.06 0.45 21.03
CA PRO A 159 -13.39 1.64 20.23
C PRO A 159 -12.95 2.95 20.89
N GLU A 160 -12.90 2.99 22.22
CA GLU A 160 -12.46 4.17 22.96
C GLU A 160 -10.92 4.31 23.04
N SER A 161 -10.17 3.22 22.99
CA SER A 161 -8.70 3.25 22.95
C SER A 161 -8.14 3.43 21.54
N ALA A 162 -9.00 3.34 20.54
CA ALA A 162 -8.63 3.35 19.12
C ALA A 162 -8.12 4.70 18.60
N ASN A 163 -8.20 5.77 19.38
CA ASN A 163 -7.73 7.11 18.99
C ASN A 163 -6.22 7.35 19.13
N THR A 164 -5.44 6.32 19.37
CA THR A 164 -3.98 6.46 19.48
C THR A 164 -3.28 5.69 18.37
N SER A 165 -2.58 6.40 17.51
CA SER A 165 -1.76 5.84 16.41
C SER A 165 -0.84 4.65 16.74
N PRO A 166 -0.41 4.42 17.99
CA PRO A 166 0.46 3.29 18.32
C PRO A 166 -0.07 1.92 17.89
N ASP A 167 -1.38 1.75 17.85
CA ASP A 167 -1.97 0.44 17.56
C ASP A 167 -1.78 0.02 16.09
N CYS A 168 -1.88 0.95 15.16
CA CYS A 168 -1.64 0.70 13.73
C CYS A 168 -0.18 0.30 13.49
N TYR A 169 0.76 0.94 14.18
CA TYR A 169 2.19 0.68 14.06
C TYR A 169 2.65 -0.65 14.67
N ASN A 170 1.80 -1.36 15.38
CA ASN A 170 2.11 -2.74 15.76
C ASN A 170 2.18 -3.68 14.56
N CYS A 171 1.48 -3.34 13.47
CA CYS A 171 1.42 -4.12 12.24
C CYS A 171 1.92 -3.34 11.02
N HIS A 172 1.53 -2.07 10.90
CA HIS A 172 1.90 -1.22 9.77
C HIS A 172 3.24 -0.51 10.01
N PRO A 173 4.07 -0.36 8.96
CA PRO A 173 5.31 0.39 9.06
C PRO A 173 5.05 1.88 9.30
N GLY A 174 6.01 2.56 9.93
CA GLY A 174 5.93 3.99 10.07
C GLY A 174 6.67 4.60 11.25
N GLN A 175 6.95 3.87 12.31
CA GLN A 175 7.68 4.41 13.46
C GLN A 175 9.12 4.78 13.10
N LYS A 176 9.86 3.86 12.52
CA LYS A 176 11.26 4.04 12.15
C LYS A 176 11.40 4.80 10.82
N THR A 177 10.63 4.39 9.82
CA THR A 177 10.60 5.04 8.51
C THR A 177 9.80 6.33 8.51
N GLN A 178 8.99 6.58 9.55
CA GLN A 178 8.17 7.78 9.70
C GLN A 178 7.32 8.07 8.45
N CYS A 179 6.60 7.06 7.98
CA CYS A 179 5.78 7.19 6.78
C CYS A 179 4.70 8.28 6.90
N LEU A 180 4.17 8.54 8.10
CA LEU A 180 3.28 9.67 8.36
C LEU A 180 4.08 10.85 8.95
N ARG A 181 4.61 11.72 8.10
CA ARG A 181 5.50 12.83 8.51
C ARG A 181 5.26 14.16 7.79
N GLY A 182 4.37 14.19 6.82
CA GLY A 182 4.10 15.38 6.03
C GLY A 182 3.22 16.42 6.70
N VAL A 183 2.54 17.22 5.90
CA VAL A 183 1.67 18.30 6.36
C VAL A 183 0.54 17.80 7.26
N MET A 184 -0.02 16.63 6.97
CA MET A 184 -1.08 16.04 7.79
C MET A 184 -0.59 15.68 9.18
N ALA A 185 0.60 15.07 9.30
CA ALA A 185 1.22 14.77 10.60
C ALA A 185 1.51 16.05 11.40
N ARG A 186 2.01 17.10 10.74
CA ARG A 186 2.23 18.40 11.41
C ARG A 186 0.93 19.08 11.85
N ALA A 187 -0.15 18.84 11.14
CA ALA A 187 -1.49 19.28 11.53
C ALA A 187 -2.11 18.42 12.65
N GLY A 188 -1.34 17.49 13.22
CA GLY A 188 -1.78 16.60 14.29
C GLY A 188 -2.69 15.47 13.83
N LYS A 189 -2.72 15.16 12.53
CA LYS A 189 -3.50 14.05 11.98
C LYS A 189 -2.78 12.73 12.19
N SER A 190 -3.55 11.70 12.46
CA SER A 190 -3.10 10.32 12.67
C SER A 190 -3.68 9.39 11.61
N CYS A 191 -3.31 8.12 11.68
CA CYS A 191 -3.89 7.08 10.82
C CYS A 191 -5.42 7.06 10.93
N HIS A 192 -5.95 7.20 12.13
CA HIS A 192 -7.38 7.11 12.42
C HIS A 192 -8.21 8.25 11.81
N ASP A 193 -7.62 9.43 11.63
CA ASP A 193 -8.35 10.57 11.06
C ASP A 193 -8.80 10.31 9.61
N CYS A 194 -8.05 9.45 8.89
CA CYS A 194 -8.33 9.11 7.51
C CYS A 194 -8.90 7.70 7.34
N HIS A 195 -8.40 6.73 8.11
CA HIS A 195 -8.74 5.32 7.95
C HIS A 195 -9.78 4.81 8.96
N GLY A 196 -10.11 5.62 9.96
CA GLY A 196 -10.86 5.15 11.11
C GLY A 196 -10.03 4.23 12.01
N ASP A 197 -10.66 3.68 13.03
CA ASP A 197 -10.05 2.68 13.89
C ASP A 197 -10.06 1.28 13.22
N MET A 198 -9.56 0.27 13.91
CA MET A 198 -9.50 -1.09 13.38
C MET A 198 -10.87 -1.69 13.12
N TYR A 199 -11.90 -1.32 13.90
CA TYR A 199 -13.28 -1.75 13.69
C TYR A 199 -13.87 -1.10 12.44
N ALA A 200 -13.72 0.21 12.30
CA ALA A 200 -14.16 0.95 11.12
C ALA A 200 -13.44 0.46 9.85
N MET A 201 -12.15 0.14 9.97
CA MET A 201 -11.40 -0.46 8.87
C MET A 201 -11.99 -1.83 8.48
N ALA A 202 -12.20 -2.73 9.44
CA ALA A 202 -12.79 -4.05 9.17
C ALA A 202 -14.20 -3.91 8.56
N GLU A 203 -15.03 -3.01 9.09
CA GLU A 203 -16.38 -2.75 8.58
C GLU A 203 -16.36 -2.21 7.14
N SER A 204 -15.47 -1.27 6.83
CA SER A 204 -15.33 -0.74 5.47
C SER A 204 -14.98 -1.83 4.46
N LEU A 205 -14.07 -2.72 4.83
CA LEU A 205 -13.66 -3.86 4.00
C LEU A 205 -14.78 -4.90 3.85
N GLN A 206 -15.55 -5.15 4.90
CA GLN A 206 -16.72 -6.02 4.86
C GLN A 206 -17.82 -5.45 3.95
N ASN A 207 -17.96 -4.13 3.91
CA ASN A 207 -18.89 -3.41 3.06
C ASN A 207 -18.39 -3.24 1.61
N GLY A 208 -17.26 -3.86 1.26
CA GLY A 208 -16.77 -3.98 -0.11
C GLY A 208 -15.68 -3.01 -0.52
N ARG A 209 -15.12 -2.21 0.41
CA ARG A 209 -13.97 -1.37 0.11
C ARG A 209 -12.82 -2.23 -0.45
N GLN A 210 -12.24 -1.79 -1.55
CA GLN A 210 -11.14 -2.47 -2.24
C GLN A 210 -9.79 -1.90 -1.79
N PRO A 211 -9.01 -2.62 -0.98
CA PRO A 211 -7.66 -2.18 -0.59
C PRO A 211 -6.77 -1.98 -1.82
N TRP A 212 -5.92 -0.95 -1.77
CA TRP A 212 -5.00 -0.55 -2.85
C TRP A 212 -5.68 0.04 -4.10
N VAL A 213 -6.99 0.07 -4.14
CA VAL A 213 -7.79 0.63 -5.24
C VAL A 213 -8.57 1.86 -4.77
N GLU A 214 -9.09 1.79 -3.54
CA GLU A 214 -9.92 2.85 -2.96
C GLU A 214 -9.20 3.50 -1.78
N GLU A 215 -9.04 4.81 -1.87
CA GLU A 215 -8.40 5.66 -0.90
C GLU A 215 -9.40 6.34 0.04
N PRO A 216 -8.98 6.76 1.25
CA PRO A 216 -9.77 7.71 2.05
C PRO A 216 -10.02 8.98 1.26
N LYS A 217 -11.24 9.49 1.32
CA LYS A 217 -11.66 10.61 0.50
C LYS A 217 -11.21 11.95 1.08
N CYS A 218 -10.40 12.69 0.35
CA CYS A 218 -9.90 14.00 0.76
C CYS A 218 -11.05 15.00 1.01
N GLY A 219 -12.11 14.90 0.22
CA GLY A 219 -13.31 15.74 0.31
C GLY A 219 -14.10 15.59 1.60
N THR A 220 -13.84 14.57 2.42
CA THR A 220 -14.47 14.44 3.75
C THR A 220 -14.01 15.52 4.74
N CYS A 221 -12.81 16.06 4.53
CA CYS A 221 -12.22 17.10 5.37
C CYS A 221 -11.95 18.41 4.60
N HIS A 222 -11.61 18.31 3.32
CA HIS A 222 -11.37 19.46 2.46
C HIS A 222 -12.65 19.88 1.77
N ASP A 223 -12.94 21.18 1.77
CA ASP A 223 -14.19 21.72 1.30
C ASP A 223 -14.41 21.53 -0.22
N ALA A 224 -15.66 21.69 -0.65
CA ALA A 224 -16.09 21.55 -2.03
C ALA A 224 -15.45 22.57 -3.02
N GLY A 225 -14.68 23.53 -2.52
CA GLY A 225 -13.91 24.46 -3.36
C GLY A 225 -12.62 23.82 -3.91
N HIS A 226 -12.11 22.81 -3.22
CA HIS A 226 -10.85 22.15 -3.54
C HIS A 226 -11.04 20.68 -3.90
N ALA A 227 -11.91 19.98 -3.20
CA ALA A 227 -12.21 18.58 -3.45
C ALA A 227 -13.61 18.40 -4.04
N GLU A 228 -13.80 17.38 -4.82
CA GLU A 228 -15.11 17.07 -5.41
C GLU A 228 -15.89 16.14 -4.50
N ASN A 229 -16.91 16.67 -3.80
CA ASN A 229 -17.93 15.92 -3.08
C ASN A 229 -17.44 14.59 -2.47
N ASP A 230 -16.73 14.64 -1.37
CA ASP A 230 -16.21 13.44 -0.69
C ASP A 230 -15.25 12.58 -1.55
N ASN A 231 -14.62 13.16 -2.54
CA ASN A 231 -13.75 12.44 -3.46
C ASN A 231 -12.27 12.76 -3.20
N THR A 232 -11.39 11.99 -3.85
CA THR A 232 -9.93 12.23 -3.95
C THR A 232 -9.57 13.01 -5.20
N LEU A 233 -10.55 13.46 -5.97
CA LEU A 233 -10.37 14.15 -7.23
C LEU A 233 -10.43 15.66 -7.06
N TYR A 234 -9.49 16.35 -7.69
CA TYR A 234 -9.41 17.79 -7.69
C TYR A 234 -10.44 18.41 -8.65
N ARG A 235 -11.22 19.35 -8.13
CA ARG A 235 -12.21 20.12 -8.87
C ARG A 235 -11.68 21.52 -9.16
N ASN A 236 -10.97 21.71 -10.25
CA ASN A 236 -10.58 23.05 -10.69
C ASN A 236 -11.05 23.32 -12.11
N SER A 237 -11.76 24.42 -12.26
CA SER A 237 -12.23 24.92 -13.57
C SER A 237 -11.10 25.22 -14.55
N VAL A 238 -9.90 25.54 -14.08
CA VAL A 238 -8.74 25.81 -14.95
C VAL A 238 -8.20 24.53 -15.60
N LEU A 239 -8.20 23.43 -14.85
CA LEU A 239 -7.83 22.11 -15.38
C LEU A 239 -9.01 21.43 -16.10
N GLN A 240 -10.23 21.86 -15.81
CA GLN A 240 -11.47 21.43 -16.46
C GLN A 240 -11.74 22.10 -17.80
N ASN A 241 -10.99 23.12 -18.20
CA ASN A 241 -11.15 23.84 -19.48
C ASN A 241 -10.64 23.07 -20.70
N GLY A 242 -10.51 21.76 -20.62
CA GLY A 242 -10.56 20.90 -21.78
C GLY A 242 -11.97 20.88 -22.39
N PRO A 243 -12.12 20.50 -23.67
CA PRO A 243 -13.38 20.66 -24.43
C PRO A 243 -14.54 19.79 -23.96
N THR A 244 -14.41 19.04 -22.87
CA THR A 244 -15.46 18.17 -22.37
C THR A 244 -15.60 18.26 -20.86
N SER A 245 -16.82 18.41 -20.40
CA SER A 245 -17.24 18.28 -19.00
C SER A 245 -17.13 16.83 -18.48
N ASP A 246 -16.39 15.98 -19.17
CA ASP A 246 -16.24 14.56 -18.87
C ASP A 246 -15.27 14.31 -17.71
N MET A 247 -15.51 13.23 -17.01
CA MET A 247 -14.68 12.70 -15.92
C MET A 247 -13.18 12.61 -16.26
N ASN A 248 -12.83 12.64 -17.56
CA ASN A 248 -11.49 12.50 -18.11
C ASN A 248 -10.53 13.67 -17.83
N ASN A 249 -11.03 14.78 -17.29
CA ASN A 249 -10.19 15.96 -16.96
C ASN A 249 -9.95 16.11 -15.45
N ARG A 250 -10.25 15.10 -14.68
CA ARG A 250 -10.01 15.09 -13.24
C ARG A 250 -8.66 14.49 -12.94
N ILE A 251 -8.00 14.99 -11.93
CA ILE A 251 -6.73 14.46 -11.44
C ILE A 251 -6.86 14.14 -9.95
N TYR A 252 -6.16 13.14 -9.51
CA TYR A 252 -6.06 12.83 -8.08
C TYR A 252 -5.36 13.96 -7.33
N CYS A 253 -5.77 14.20 -6.10
CA CYS A 253 -5.16 15.21 -5.24
C CYS A 253 -3.65 14.94 -5.05
N GLU A 254 -3.28 13.68 -4.97
CA GLU A 254 -1.90 13.21 -4.84
C GLU A 254 -1.01 13.58 -6.04
N ALA A 255 -1.58 13.83 -7.21
CA ALA A 255 -0.80 14.26 -8.38
C ALA A 255 -0.07 15.60 -8.13
N CYS A 256 -0.61 16.44 -7.22
CA CYS A 256 0.01 17.70 -6.82
C CYS A 256 0.49 17.68 -5.36
N HIS A 257 -0.19 16.95 -4.48
CA HIS A 257 0.07 16.96 -3.04
C HIS A 257 0.90 15.78 -2.56
N ASN A 258 1.28 14.85 -3.45
CA ASN A 258 1.92 13.58 -3.11
C ASN A 258 1.05 12.70 -2.19
N GLY A 259 1.51 11.49 -1.91
CA GLY A 259 0.79 10.58 -1.00
C GLY A 259 0.64 11.17 0.42
N PRO A 260 -0.52 11.01 1.05
CA PRO A 260 -0.77 11.58 2.39
C PRO A 260 0.17 11.07 3.48
N HIS A 261 0.75 9.89 3.29
CA HIS A 261 1.76 9.34 4.20
C HIS A 261 3.08 10.09 4.13
N SER A 262 3.31 10.84 3.08
CA SER A 262 4.43 11.74 2.86
C SER A 262 5.80 11.12 3.12
N ILE A 263 6.45 10.80 2.04
CA ILE A 263 7.77 10.18 2.05
C ILE A 263 8.90 11.18 1.79
N TRP A 264 8.58 12.42 1.61
CA TRP A 264 9.47 13.43 1.05
C TRP A 264 10.45 14.11 2.02
N THR A 265 10.38 13.91 3.30
CA THR A 265 11.50 14.26 4.18
C THR A 265 12.54 13.14 4.17
N THR A 266 13.22 12.99 3.06
CA THR A 266 14.20 11.92 2.81
C THR A 266 15.44 12.50 2.14
N SER A 267 16.55 11.82 2.24
CA SER A 267 17.76 12.16 1.50
C SER A 267 17.68 11.84 0.00
N ASN A 268 16.63 11.15 -0.44
CA ASN A 268 16.44 10.83 -1.87
C ASN A 268 15.78 12.03 -2.58
N PRO A 269 16.48 12.69 -3.54
CA PRO A 269 15.93 13.85 -4.25
C PRO A 269 14.64 13.53 -5.04
N ALA A 270 14.48 12.31 -5.53
CA ALA A 270 13.29 11.91 -6.27
C ALA A 270 12.03 11.93 -5.40
N ASP A 271 12.16 11.56 -4.13
CA ASP A 271 11.07 11.59 -3.16
C ASP A 271 10.62 13.01 -2.80
N ALA A 272 11.53 13.96 -2.82
CA ALA A 272 11.27 15.35 -2.44
C ALA A 272 10.78 16.24 -3.61
N ALA A 273 11.00 15.86 -4.85
CA ALA A 273 10.86 16.75 -6.01
C ALA A 273 9.42 17.30 -6.19
N ILE A 274 8.40 16.44 -6.13
CA ILE A 274 7.01 16.85 -6.34
C ILE A 274 6.49 17.67 -5.15
N PRO A 275 6.63 17.24 -3.90
CA PRO A 275 6.22 18.05 -2.76
C PRO A 275 6.88 19.43 -2.73
N GLN A 276 8.18 19.53 -2.98
CA GLN A 276 8.88 20.82 -3.02
C GLN A 276 8.33 21.76 -4.09
N GLN A 277 7.99 21.21 -5.25
CA GLN A 277 7.43 22.01 -6.35
C GLN A 277 6.10 22.66 -5.98
N TYR A 278 5.21 21.96 -5.27
CA TYR A 278 3.84 22.40 -5.03
C TYR A 278 3.61 22.93 -3.62
N GLN A 279 4.40 22.51 -2.66
CA GLN A 279 4.23 22.89 -1.26
C GLN A 279 5.32 23.86 -0.76
N GLY A 280 6.41 23.97 -1.50
CA GLY A 280 7.55 24.81 -1.16
C GLY A 280 8.45 24.24 -0.06
N ASP A 281 9.63 24.82 0.10
CA ASP A 281 10.67 24.33 1.01
C ASP A 281 10.32 24.41 2.50
N ASN A 282 9.33 25.23 2.87
CA ASN A 282 8.95 25.46 4.26
C ASN A 282 8.04 24.36 4.85
N TYR A 283 7.71 23.35 4.09
CA TYR A 283 6.88 22.23 4.55
C TYR A 283 7.66 21.06 5.15
N TRP A 284 8.97 21.19 5.20
CA TRP A 284 9.88 20.12 5.61
C TRP A 284 10.33 20.23 7.05
#